data_b1af6e090c312894b9ad3fb6c7bde9c8
#
_entry.id   b1af6e090c312894b9ad3fb6c7bde9c8
#
_cell.length_a   1.000
_cell.length_b   1.000
_cell.length_c   1.000
_cell.angle_alpha   90.00
_cell.angle_beta   90.00
_cell.angle_gamma   90.00
#
_symmetry.space_group_name_H-M   'P 1'
#
loop_
_entity.id
_entity.type
_entity.pdbx_description
1 polymer ?
#
loop_
_entity_poly.entity_id
_entity_poly.type
_entity_poly.pdbx_seq_one_letter_code
_entity_poly.pdbx_strand_id
1 'polypeptide(L)'
;MKRSLVLAGGGMRVAWQTGVMKALDEEGLVFDHIDGTSGGILTTAMLLSGQQPDEMVRRWSALNVSDFSSGLPLPDYLKGPWSLPALGDADGIRDKVFPALGIDTARIRTSSREGTFNVADFTHKESIAFDAAQVDVELLAAGMSLPIFMTPLRRDGLVYTDAVWIRDANVSEALHRGADEIWLVWCIGNTGYWGDGPLEQYVHMIEMSATGALLADFREAAAAGRNFVLHAITPEHPLPLDPEYFVGRISTDSLMAMGYRDARRYLSTMTASGLAADATCTTMTEPAPGIRYVENLAADVAGSRLALSLTVGLPLPGETGTPELAGFIDYEPWGPRTFLAGGHVHIDGPHIAYSAQALHNGVWLDLSARRDMTDDPGWDAFGDANTVALTLRGGDVDLSTDLHLGIGGLARLVAGAEPVGSHGLIARADAIRRVLTQVLGRA
;
A
#
# COMPACT_ATOMS: atom_id res chain seq x y z
N MET A 1 -21.37 3.12 -20.01
CA MET A 1 -20.27 3.94 -19.47
C MET A 1 -19.09 3.01 -19.31
N LYS A 2 -18.01 3.22 -20.07
CA LYS A 2 -16.81 2.39 -20.01
C LYS A 2 -15.92 2.87 -18.85
N ARG A 3 -15.57 1.96 -17.95
CA ARG A 3 -14.81 2.24 -16.73
C ARG A 3 -13.40 1.69 -16.85
N SER A 4 -12.39 2.52 -16.59
CA SER A 4 -10.99 2.15 -16.62
C SER A 4 -10.36 2.29 -15.23
N LEU A 5 -9.57 1.29 -14.82
CA LEU A 5 -8.76 1.32 -13.62
C LEU A 5 -7.31 1.58 -14.03
N VAL A 6 -6.72 2.66 -13.52
CA VAL A 6 -5.33 3.06 -13.78
C VAL A 6 -4.53 2.92 -12.49
N LEU A 7 -3.60 1.96 -12.48
CA LEU A 7 -2.78 1.59 -11.35
C LEU A 7 -1.38 2.18 -11.51
N ALA A 8 -1.13 3.26 -10.79
CA ALA A 8 0.17 3.94 -10.80
C ALA A 8 1.27 3.10 -10.14
N GLY A 9 2.51 3.46 -10.39
CA GLY A 9 3.68 2.85 -9.76
C GLY A 9 3.76 3.14 -8.26
N GLY A 10 4.84 2.66 -7.66
CA GLY A 10 5.08 2.83 -6.23
C GLY A 10 6.02 1.81 -5.63
N GLY A 11 6.75 1.06 -6.44
CA GLY A 11 7.64 0.00 -5.99
C GLY A 11 6.88 -1.07 -5.21
N MET A 12 7.42 -1.52 -4.08
CA MET A 12 6.76 -2.51 -3.21
C MET A 12 5.59 -1.95 -2.40
N ARG A 13 5.46 -0.62 -2.31
CA ARG A 13 4.33 0.05 -1.64
C ARG A 13 2.99 -0.30 -2.28
N VAL A 14 3.00 -0.86 -3.49
CA VAL A 14 1.78 -1.29 -4.21
C VAL A 14 1.01 -2.43 -3.52
N ALA A 15 1.53 -3.08 -2.48
CA ALA A 15 0.71 -3.90 -1.60
C ALA A 15 -0.50 -3.12 -1.06
N TRP A 16 -0.36 -1.79 -0.86
CA TRP A 16 -1.45 -0.88 -0.52
C TRP A 16 -2.59 -0.92 -1.55
N GLN A 17 -2.28 -1.01 -2.85
CA GLN A 17 -3.29 -1.14 -3.91
C GLN A 17 -4.16 -2.39 -3.74
N THR A 18 -3.62 -3.48 -3.19
CA THR A 18 -4.43 -4.69 -2.93
C THR A 18 -5.53 -4.42 -1.90
N GLY A 19 -5.24 -3.63 -0.87
CA GLY A 19 -6.27 -3.17 0.07
C GLY A 19 -7.33 -2.29 -0.61
N VAL A 20 -6.90 -1.42 -1.52
CA VAL A 20 -7.82 -0.63 -2.36
C VAL A 20 -8.70 -1.54 -3.19
N MET A 21 -8.12 -2.54 -3.89
CA MET A 21 -8.89 -3.50 -4.69
C MET A 21 -9.93 -4.24 -3.86
N LYS A 22 -9.61 -4.61 -2.62
CA LYS A 22 -10.57 -5.25 -1.70
C LYS A 22 -11.78 -4.34 -1.43
N ALA A 23 -11.55 -3.07 -1.14
CA ALA A 23 -12.62 -2.11 -0.89
C ALA A 23 -13.49 -1.85 -2.15
N LEU A 24 -12.87 -1.76 -3.34
CA LEU A 24 -13.59 -1.55 -4.60
C LEU A 24 -14.43 -2.77 -4.99
N ASP A 25 -13.93 -3.98 -4.75
CA ASP A 25 -14.66 -5.23 -4.98
C ASP A 25 -15.88 -5.35 -4.08
N GLU A 26 -15.76 -5.01 -2.80
CA GLU A 26 -16.86 -5.00 -1.85
C GLU A 26 -17.96 -3.99 -2.20
N GLU A 27 -17.63 -2.91 -2.92
CA GLU A 27 -18.61 -1.98 -3.51
C GLU A 27 -19.17 -2.48 -4.85
N GLY A 28 -18.75 -3.64 -5.33
CA GLY A 28 -19.21 -4.21 -6.58
C GLY A 28 -18.73 -3.46 -7.82
N LEU A 29 -17.61 -2.71 -7.73
CA LEU A 29 -17.06 -1.97 -8.85
C LEU A 29 -16.37 -2.91 -9.84
N VAL A 30 -16.78 -2.82 -11.10
CA VAL A 30 -16.23 -3.61 -12.21
C VAL A 30 -15.58 -2.67 -13.22
N PHE A 31 -14.44 -3.09 -13.75
CA PHE A 31 -13.65 -2.32 -14.71
C PHE A 31 -13.56 -3.06 -16.04
N ASP A 32 -13.79 -2.32 -17.14
CA ASP A 32 -13.70 -2.83 -18.51
C ASP A 32 -12.24 -2.90 -18.98
N HIS A 33 -11.41 -1.96 -18.51
CA HIS A 33 -9.99 -1.86 -18.83
C HIS A 33 -9.16 -1.64 -17.54
N ILE A 34 -7.99 -2.28 -17.47
CA ILE A 34 -7.05 -2.16 -16.36
C ILE A 34 -5.67 -1.82 -16.93
N ASP A 35 -5.09 -0.72 -16.45
CA ASP A 35 -3.77 -0.26 -16.85
C ASP A 35 -2.80 -0.28 -15.66
N GLY A 36 -1.55 -0.66 -15.88
CA GLY A 36 -0.55 -0.69 -14.82
C GLY A 36 0.82 -0.22 -15.25
N THR A 37 1.47 0.55 -14.37
CA THR A 37 2.84 1.04 -14.56
C THR A 37 3.70 0.66 -13.36
N SER A 38 4.98 0.32 -13.58
CA SER A 38 5.92 0.02 -12.50
C SER A 38 5.34 -1.01 -11.52
N GLY A 39 5.36 -0.74 -10.21
CA GLY A 39 4.71 -1.61 -9.23
C GLY A 39 3.23 -1.90 -9.53
N GLY A 40 2.48 -0.99 -10.14
CA GLY A 40 1.10 -1.22 -10.59
C GLY A 40 0.92 -2.37 -11.57
N ILE A 41 2.00 -2.77 -12.26
CA ILE A 41 2.05 -3.99 -13.09
C ILE A 41 1.69 -5.23 -12.27
N LEU A 42 2.13 -5.32 -11.02
CA LEU A 42 1.82 -6.48 -10.15
C LEU A 42 0.32 -6.60 -9.91
N THR A 43 -0.32 -5.51 -9.49
CA THR A 43 -1.77 -5.49 -9.23
C THR A 43 -2.56 -5.79 -10.52
N THR A 44 -2.19 -5.14 -11.63
CA THR A 44 -2.80 -5.39 -12.96
C THR A 44 -2.64 -6.85 -13.38
N ALA A 45 -1.44 -7.41 -13.26
CA ALA A 45 -1.14 -8.78 -13.65
C ALA A 45 -1.89 -9.81 -12.79
N MET A 46 -2.03 -9.56 -11.48
CA MET A 46 -2.83 -10.42 -10.59
C MET A 46 -4.31 -10.42 -11.00
N LEU A 47 -4.89 -9.24 -11.25
CA LEU A 47 -6.28 -9.09 -11.68
C LEU A 47 -6.53 -9.76 -13.04
N LEU A 48 -5.64 -9.57 -14.02
CA LEU A 48 -5.74 -10.18 -15.34
C LEU A 48 -5.40 -11.69 -15.33
N SER A 49 -4.68 -12.17 -14.32
CA SER A 49 -4.53 -13.61 -14.06
C SER A 49 -5.79 -14.24 -13.44
N GLY A 50 -6.84 -13.45 -13.22
CA GLY A 50 -8.16 -13.92 -12.72
C GLY A 50 -8.23 -14.04 -11.20
N GLN A 51 -7.33 -13.39 -10.46
CA GLN A 51 -7.37 -13.44 -9.01
C GLN A 51 -8.43 -12.50 -8.45
N GLN A 52 -9.09 -12.95 -7.38
CA GLN A 52 -9.97 -12.12 -6.57
C GLN A 52 -9.16 -11.41 -5.47
N PRO A 53 -9.62 -10.26 -4.97
CA PRO A 53 -8.88 -9.50 -3.96
C PRO A 53 -8.49 -10.28 -2.71
N ASP A 54 -9.33 -11.21 -2.23
CA ASP A 54 -8.97 -12.07 -1.08
C ASP A 54 -7.79 -13.00 -1.37
N GLU A 55 -7.66 -13.49 -2.59
CA GLU A 55 -6.49 -14.26 -3.02
C GLU A 55 -5.25 -13.37 -3.11
N MET A 56 -5.40 -12.16 -3.66
CA MET A 56 -4.32 -11.19 -3.72
C MET A 56 -3.80 -10.86 -2.31
N VAL A 57 -4.69 -10.60 -1.35
CA VAL A 57 -4.36 -10.37 0.06
C VAL A 57 -3.55 -11.54 0.64
N ARG A 58 -4.02 -12.78 0.46
CA ARG A 58 -3.31 -13.98 0.97
C ARG A 58 -1.91 -14.12 0.39
N ARG A 59 -1.75 -13.87 -0.91
CA ARG A 59 -0.46 -13.97 -1.60
C ARG A 59 0.52 -12.90 -1.16
N TRP A 60 0.06 -11.65 -1.04
CA TRP A 60 0.89 -10.56 -0.53
C TRP A 60 1.33 -10.79 0.92
N SER A 61 0.43 -11.30 1.78
CA SER A 61 0.77 -11.64 3.18
C SER A 61 1.81 -12.76 3.29
N ALA A 62 1.86 -13.68 2.33
CA ALA A 62 2.81 -14.79 2.30
C ALA A 62 4.13 -14.44 1.59
N LEU A 63 4.21 -13.32 0.88
CA LEU A 63 5.36 -12.94 0.07
C LEU A 63 6.55 -12.55 0.96
N ASN A 64 7.71 -13.10 0.63
CA ASN A 64 8.95 -12.68 1.27
C ASN A 64 9.51 -11.45 0.55
N VAL A 65 9.64 -10.35 1.28
CA VAL A 65 10.16 -9.08 0.76
C VAL A 65 11.54 -9.21 0.09
N SER A 66 12.40 -10.06 0.64
CA SER A 66 13.73 -10.28 0.07
C SER A 66 13.70 -10.86 -1.35
N ASP A 67 12.56 -11.41 -1.78
CA ASP A 67 12.41 -11.99 -3.12
C ASP A 67 12.37 -10.93 -4.24
N PHE A 68 12.11 -9.67 -3.90
CA PHE A 68 12.24 -8.56 -4.85
C PHE A 68 13.69 -8.26 -5.22
N SER A 69 14.64 -8.67 -4.39
CA SER A 69 16.05 -8.37 -4.59
C SER A 69 16.75 -9.53 -5.31
N SER A 70 17.47 -9.21 -6.36
CA SER A 70 18.40 -10.11 -7.03
C SER A 70 19.68 -9.38 -7.34
N GLY A 71 20.83 -10.02 -7.03
CA GLY A 71 22.14 -9.44 -7.24
C GLY A 71 22.70 -9.83 -8.61
N LEU A 72 23.50 -8.94 -9.17
CA LEU A 72 24.32 -9.23 -10.34
C LEU A 72 25.40 -10.30 -10.02
N PRO A 73 25.95 -10.97 -11.02
CA PRO A 73 27.11 -11.85 -10.83
C PRO A 73 28.27 -11.13 -10.11
N LEU A 74 28.90 -11.79 -9.15
CA LEU A 74 29.99 -11.21 -8.35
C LEU A 74 31.09 -10.52 -9.17
N PRO A 75 31.51 -11.04 -10.36
CA PRO A 75 32.51 -10.36 -11.20
C PRO A 75 32.08 -8.95 -11.66
N ASP A 76 30.78 -8.66 -11.73
CA ASP A 76 30.31 -7.33 -12.14
C ASP A 76 30.54 -6.31 -11.04
N TYR A 77 30.34 -6.68 -9.78
CA TYR A 77 30.64 -5.81 -8.64
C TYR A 77 32.17 -5.50 -8.51
N LEU A 78 33.02 -6.43 -8.93
CA LEU A 78 34.47 -6.24 -8.88
C LEU A 78 34.97 -5.21 -9.91
N LYS A 79 34.17 -4.84 -10.91
CA LYS A 79 34.50 -3.78 -11.88
C LYS A 79 34.44 -2.37 -11.29
N GLY A 80 33.96 -2.24 -10.07
CA GLY A 80 33.81 -0.97 -9.36
C GLY A 80 32.47 -0.24 -9.69
N PRO A 81 32.10 0.74 -8.85
CA PRO A 81 30.76 1.34 -8.89
C PRO A 81 30.45 2.09 -10.19
N TRP A 82 31.47 2.64 -10.85
CA TRP A 82 31.29 3.38 -12.11
C TRP A 82 31.10 2.49 -13.35
N SER A 83 31.35 1.19 -13.21
CA SER A 83 31.19 0.20 -14.29
C SER A 83 30.01 -0.75 -14.06
N LEU A 84 29.30 -0.61 -12.93
CA LEU A 84 28.11 -1.38 -12.61
C LEU A 84 26.95 -0.95 -13.52
N PRO A 85 26.30 -1.89 -14.24
CA PRO A 85 25.14 -1.57 -15.05
C PRO A 85 23.91 -1.18 -14.22
N ALA A 86 23.78 -1.72 -12.99
CA ALA A 86 22.78 -1.42 -11.98
C ALA A 86 23.21 -2.02 -10.62
N LEU A 87 22.46 -1.76 -9.56
CA LEU A 87 22.68 -2.38 -8.24
C LEU A 87 22.27 -3.86 -8.20
N GLY A 88 21.32 -4.26 -9.07
CA GLY A 88 20.81 -5.62 -9.19
C GLY A 88 20.15 -5.85 -10.54
N ASP A 89 19.38 -6.92 -10.63
CA ASP A 89 18.58 -7.26 -11.79
C ASP A 89 17.11 -7.53 -11.40
N ALA A 90 16.27 -7.83 -12.39
CA ALA A 90 14.85 -8.14 -12.18
C ALA A 90 14.58 -9.66 -12.04
N ASP A 91 15.61 -10.49 -11.91
CA ASP A 91 15.45 -11.94 -11.82
C ASP A 91 14.66 -12.36 -10.59
N GLY A 92 14.85 -11.69 -9.44
CA GLY A 92 14.06 -11.92 -8.24
C GLY A 92 12.58 -11.69 -8.47
N ILE A 93 12.23 -10.60 -9.16
CA ILE A 93 10.85 -10.29 -9.51
C ILE A 93 10.28 -11.37 -10.43
N ARG A 94 11.00 -11.68 -11.50
CA ARG A 94 10.57 -12.66 -12.51
C ARG A 94 10.41 -14.06 -11.95
N ASP A 95 11.41 -14.55 -11.20
CA ASP A 95 11.53 -15.97 -10.86
C ASP A 95 10.94 -16.31 -9.50
N LYS A 96 10.70 -15.32 -8.63
CA LYS A 96 10.17 -15.52 -7.28
C LYS A 96 8.88 -14.73 -7.02
N VAL A 97 8.88 -13.41 -7.24
CA VAL A 97 7.73 -12.56 -6.93
C VAL A 97 6.54 -12.91 -7.83
N PHE A 98 6.71 -12.99 -9.14
CA PHE A 98 5.60 -13.31 -10.03
C PHE A 98 4.96 -14.68 -9.72
N PRO A 99 5.71 -15.78 -9.53
CA PRO A 99 5.12 -17.04 -9.11
C PRO A 99 4.44 -16.98 -7.74
N ALA A 100 5.05 -16.33 -6.74
CA ALA A 100 4.47 -16.19 -5.40
C ALA A 100 3.15 -15.40 -5.44
N LEU A 101 3.10 -14.32 -6.21
CA LEU A 101 1.88 -13.55 -6.43
C LEU A 101 0.91 -14.24 -7.42
N GLY A 102 1.25 -15.41 -7.98
CA GLY A 102 0.38 -16.16 -8.89
C GLY A 102 0.11 -15.46 -10.22
N ILE A 103 1.08 -14.65 -10.66
CA ILE A 103 1.03 -13.99 -11.96
C ILE A 103 1.29 -15.02 -13.05
N ASP A 104 0.34 -15.16 -13.96
CA ASP A 104 0.36 -16.13 -15.05
C ASP A 104 0.16 -15.42 -16.39
N THR A 105 1.24 -15.28 -17.16
CA THR A 105 1.21 -14.58 -18.46
C THR A 105 0.33 -15.30 -19.51
N ALA A 106 0.10 -16.60 -19.39
CA ALA A 106 -0.82 -17.31 -20.27
C ALA A 106 -2.28 -16.91 -19.99
N ARG A 107 -2.65 -16.78 -18.71
CA ARG A 107 -3.96 -16.28 -18.30
C ARG A 107 -4.13 -14.80 -18.66
N ILE A 108 -3.11 -13.98 -18.43
CA ILE A 108 -3.12 -12.55 -18.79
C ILE A 108 -3.44 -12.40 -20.28
N ARG A 109 -2.74 -13.13 -21.16
CA ARG A 109 -2.95 -13.07 -22.61
C ARG A 109 -4.32 -13.53 -23.09
N THR A 110 -5.00 -14.32 -22.29
CA THR A 110 -6.34 -14.84 -22.61
C THR A 110 -7.45 -14.23 -21.74
N SER A 111 -7.11 -13.19 -20.99
CA SER A 111 -8.07 -12.48 -20.13
C SER A 111 -9.24 -11.93 -20.98
N SER A 112 -10.45 -12.02 -20.45
CA SER A 112 -11.63 -11.40 -21.07
C SER A 112 -11.71 -9.89 -20.80
N ARG A 113 -10.90 -9.37 -19.85
CA ARG A 113 -10.81 -7.94 -19.55
C ARG A 113 -9.69 -7.33 -20.41
N GLU A 114 -9.92 -6.14 -20.92
CA GLU A 114 -8.87 -5.38 -21.57
C GLU A 114 -7.81 -5.00 -20.53
N GLY A 115 -6.54 -5.11 -20.89
CA GLY A 115 -5.46 -4.72 -19.98
C GLY A 115 -4.25 -4.20 -20.72
N THR A 116 -3.57 -3.23 -20.12
CA THR A 116 -2.33 -2.64 -20.63
C THR A 116 -1.26 -2.57 -19.57
N PHE A 117 -0.01 -2.72 -20.03
CA PHE A 117 1.19 -2.67 -19.20
C PHE A 117 2.14 -1.63 -19.81
N ASN A 118 2.49 -0.62 -19.01
CA ASN A 118 3.33 0.48 -19.47
C ASN A 118 4.80 0.16 -19.27
N VAL A 119 5.56 0.24 -20.36
CA VAL A 119 7.00 0.01 -20.38
C VAL A 119 7.67 1.14 -21.16
N ALA A 120 8.75 1.70 -20.66
CA ALA A 120 9.51 2.71 -21.38
C ALA A 120 10.42 2.07 -22.42
N ASP A 121 10.27 2.46 -23.67
CA ASP A 121 11.30 2.29 -24.70
C ASP A 121 12.31 3.43 -24.58
N PHE A 122 13.43 3.15 -23.93
CA PHE A 122 14.51 4.12 -23.78
C PHE A 122 15.10 4.52 -25.14
N THR A 123 15.10 3.63 -26.14
CA THR A 123 15.67 3.90 -27.45
C THR A 123 14.96 5.05 -28.14
N HIS A 124 13.64 5.06 -28.11
CA HIS A 124 12.79 6.10 -28.70
C HIS A 124 12.30 7.17 -27.72
N LYS A 125 12.55 7.00 -26.41
CA LYS A 125 12.15 7.93 -25.33
C LYS A 125 10.63 8.06 -25.18
N GLU A 126 9.93 6.94 -25.29
CA GLU A 126 8.47 6.90 -25.19
C GLU A 126 8.00 5.82 -24.20
N SER A 127 6.80 6.00 -23.68
CA SER A 127 6.08 4.99 -22.91
C SER A 127 5.17 4.22 -23.87
N ILE A 128 5.32 2.91 -23.91
CA ILE A 128 4.48 2.01 -24.71
C ILE A 128 3.52 1.28 -23.78
N ALA A 129 2.22 1.38 -24.07
CA ALA A 129 1.19 0.58 -23.42
C ALA A 129 1.03 -0.75 -24.18
N PHE A 130 1.69 -1.80 -23.71
CA PHE A 130 1.56 -3.14 -24.30
C PHE A 130 0.23 -3.78 -23.90
N ASP A 131 -0.53 -4.23 -24.89
CA ASP A 131 -1.73 -5.02 -24.62
C ASP A 131 -1.43 -6.29 -23.84
N ALA A 132 -2.35 -6.72 -23.00
CA ALA A 132 -2.26 -7.97 -22.25
C ALA A 132 -1.94 -9.19 -23.15
N ALA A 133 -2.43 -9.19 -24.39
CA ALA A 133 -2.13 -10.24 -25.38
C ALA A 133 -0.67 -10.30 -25.84
N GLN A 134 0.08 -9.21 -25.66
CA GLN A 134 1.46 -9.07 -26.18
C GLN A 134 2.53 -9.31 -25.11
N VAL A 135 2.15 -9.33 -23.82
CA VAL A 135 3.13 -9.39 -22.74
C VAL A 135 3.66 -10.80 -22.48
N ASP A 136 4.92 -10.86 -22.11
CA ASP A 136 5.57 -12.01 -21.52
C ASP A 136 6.19 -11.62 -20.16
N VAL A 137 6.76 -12.60 -19.49
CA VAL A 137 7.33 -12.42 -18.16
C VAL A 137 8.51 -11.44 -18.14
N GLU A 138 9.31 -11.40 -19.19
CA GLU A 138 10.46 -10.51 -19.28
C GLU A 138 10.03 -9.06 -19.51
N LEU A 139 9.01 -8.85 -20.35
CA LEU A 139 8.45 -7.51 -20.59
C LEU A 139 7.77 -6.94 -19.34
N LEU A 140 7.03 -7.77 -18.58
CA LEU A 140 6.47 -7.35 -17.29
C LEU A 140 7.57 -6.97 -16.30
N ALA A 141 8.64 -7.77 -16.20
CA ALA A 141 9.78 -7.46 -15.34
C ALA A 141 10.52 -6.18 -15.80
N ALA A 142 10.64 -5.96 -17.12
CA ALA A 142 11.23 -4.74 -17.68
C ALA A 142 10.43 -3.49 -17.27
N GLY A 143 9.10 -3.55 -17.27
CA GLY A 143 8.24 -2.46 -16.84
C GLY A 143 8.36 -2.09 -15.33
N MET A 144 9.04 -2.94 -14.56
CA MET A 144 9.36 -2.71 -13.14
C MET A 144 10.85 -2.44 -12.91
N SER A 145 11.67 -2.45 -13.96
CA SER A 145 13.13 -2.29 -13.86
C SER A 145 13.52 -0.83 -13.75
N LEU A 146 13.51 -0.29 -12.50
CA LEU A 146 13.94 1.08 -12.23
C LEU A 146 15.44 1.26 -12.56
N PRO A 147 15.79 2.26 -13.37
CA PRO A 147 17.19 2.62 -13.62
C PRO A 147 17.96 2.85 -12.32
N ILE A 148 19.26 2.53 -12.32
CA ILE A 148 20.15 2.47 -11.16
C ILE A 148 19.94 1.21 -10.32
N PHE A 149 18.71 0.85 -9.99
CA PHE A 149 18.41 -0.31 -9.14
C PHE A 149 18.41 -1.62 -9.88
N MET A 150 17.89 -1.64 -11.12
CA MET A 150 17.76 -2.87 -11.92
C MET A 150 18.25 -2.68 -13.34
N THR A 151 18.80 -3.75 -13.92
CA THR A 151 19.23 -3.75 -15.33
C THR A 151 18.02 -3.69 -16.26
N PRO A 152 18.09 -2.92 -17.36
CA PRO A 152 17.02 -2.87 -18.36
C PRO A 152 16.98 -4.15 -19.20
N LEU A 153 15.82 -4.46 -19.75
CA LEU A 153 15.67 -5.49 -20.78
C LEU A 153 16.23 -4.99 -22.13
N ARG A 154 17.10 -5.79 -22.75
CA ARG A 154 17.59 -5.55 -24.11
C ARG A 154 17.02 -6.60 -25.05
N ARG A 155 16.17 -6.18 -25.98
CA ARG A 155 15.45 -7.06 -26.90
C ARG A 155 15.35 -6.40 -28.27
N ASP A 156 15.69 -7.11 -29.32
CA ASP A 156 15.57 -6.69 -30.74
C ASP A 156 16.21 -5.33 -31.04
N GLY A 157 17.34 -5.03 -30.40
CA GLY A 157 18.05 -3.76 -30.55
C GLY A 157 17.47 -2.60 -29.75
N LEU A 158 16.38 -2.81 -29.01
CA LEU A 158 15.74 -1.84 -28.16
C LEU A 158 16.11 -2.05 -26.68
N VAL A 159 15.93 -1.00 -25.89
CA VAL A 159 16.19 -1.02 -24.45
C VAL A 159 14.90 -0.65 -23.72
N TYR A 160 14.36 -1.58 -22.92
CA TYR A 160 13.14 -1.41 -22.16
C TYR A 160 13.43 -1.28 -20.67
N THR A 161 12.73 -0.37 -20.01
CA THR A 161 12.85 -0.10 -18.57
C THR A 161 11.51 0.38 -18.01
N ASP A 162 11.47 0.69 -16.72
CA ASP A 162 10.29 1.24 -16.03
C ASP A 162 9.79 2.53 -16.68
N ALA A 163 8.50 2.63 -16.91
CA ALA A 163 7.87 3.78 -17.56
C ALA A 163 7.59 4.96 -16.60
N VAL A 164 7.81 4.81 -15.30
CA VAL A 164 7.53 5.84 -14.28
C VAL A 164 8.15 7.21 -14.60
N TRP A 165 9.29 7.23 -15.29
CA TRP A 165 10.00 8.44 -15.68
C TRP A 165 9.35 9.21 -16.84
N ILE A 166 8.46 8.56 -17.60
CA ILE A 166 7.79 9.17 -18.74
C ILE A 166 6.31 9.32 -18.44
N ARG A 167 5.66 8.27 -17.92
CA ARG A 167 4.23 8.26 -17.62
C ARG A 167 3.93 7.18 -16.61
N ASP A 168 3.74 7.56 -15.34
CA ASP A 168 3.46 6.62 -14.25
C ASP A 168 1.99 6.18 -14.21
N ALA A 169 1.07 7.09 -14.49
CA ALA A 169 -0.36 6.79 -14.62
C ALA A 169 -0.82 7.12 -16.03
N ASN A 170 -1.19 6.12 -16.82
CA ASN A 170 -1.49 6.31 -18.23
C ASN A 170 -2.98 6.62 -18.46
N VAL A 171 -3.41 7.82 -18.02
CA VAL A 171 -4.77 8.33 -18.25
C VAL A 171 -5.04 8.49 -19.75
N SER A 172 -4.03 8.86 -20.53
CA SER A 172 -4.14 8.97 -21.98
C SER A 172 -4.55 7.67 -22.64
N GLU A 173 -3.99 6.52 -22.23
CA GLU A 173 -4.37 5.20 -22.76
C GLU A 173 -5.81 4.83 -22.37
N ALA A 174 -6.21 5.09 -21.13
CA ALA A 174 -7.58 4.87 -20.70
C ALA A 174 -8.59 5.66 -21.57
N LEU A 175 -8.28 6.93 -21.85
CA LEU A 175 -9.09 7.78 -22.72
C LEU A 175 -9.06 7.31 -24.19
N HIS A 176 -7.90 6.87 -24.68
CA HIS A 176 -7.75 6.31 -26.03
C HIS A 176 -8.66 5.08 -26.22
N ARG A 177 -8.78 4.25 -25.18
CA ARG A 177 -9.68 3.10 -25.15
C ARG A 177 -11.14 3.46 -24.91
N GLY A 178 -11.46 4.74 -24.81
CA GLY A 178 -12.83 5.25 -24.72
C GLY A 178 -13.42 5.19 -23.31
N ALA A 179 -12.61 5.31 -22.29
CA ALA A 179 -13.10 5.41 -20.91
C ALA A 179 -13.94 6.67 -20.70
N ASP A 180 -15.13 6.50 -20.13
CA ASP A 180 -16.02 7.56 -19.67
C ASP A 180 -15.75 7.90 -18.20
N GLU A 181 -15.25 6.92 -17.44
CA GLU A 181 -14.95 7.00 -16.00
C GLU A 181 -13.59 6.36 -15.73
N ILE A 182 -12.72 7.08 -15.07
CA ILE A 182 -11.35 6.65 -14.74
C ILE A 182 -11.21 6.59 -13.23
N TRP A 183 -10.76 5.44 -12.74
CA TRP A 183 -10.36 5.20 -11.36
C TRP A 183 -8.84 5.13 -11.30
N LEU A 184 -8.24 6.21 -10.82
CA LEU A 184 -6.80 6.33 -10.60
C LEU A 184 -6.46 5.86 -9.20
N VAL A 185 -5.60 4.86 -9.07
CA VAL A 185 -5.05 4.38 -7.79
C VAL A 185 -3.60 4.80 -7.73
N TRP A 186 -3.35 5.87 -6.96
CA TRP A 186 -2.08 6.58 -6.94
C TRP A 186 -1.41 6.45 -5.58
N CYS A 187 -0.22 5.86 -5.49
CA CYS A 187 0.52 5.68 -4.25
C CYS A 187 1.92 6.33 -4.23
N ILE A 188 2.28 7.07 -5.27
CA ILE A 188 3.48 7.91 -5.27
C ILE A 188 3.21 9.15 -4.43
N GLY A 189 4.20 9.59 -3.62
CA GLY A 189 4.09 10.81 -2.85
C GLY A 189 3.81 12.03 -3.73
N ASN A 190 3.00 12.96 -3.23
CA ASN A 190 2.75 14.25 -3.88
C ASN A 190 2.47 15.29 -2.79
N THR A 191 3.53 15.75 -2.15
CA THR A 191 3.50 16.76 -1.09
C THR A 191 4.41 17.94 -1.44
N GLY A 192 4.43 18.97 -0.61
CA GLY A 192 5.36 20.08 -0.73
C GLY A 192 6.70 19.88 -0.04
N TYR A 193 6.92 18.73 0.61
CA TYR A 193 8.15 18.45 1.33
C TYR A 193 9.30 18.09 0.38
N TRP A 194 10.48 18.63 0.65
CA TRP A 194 11.72 18.29 -0.05
C TRP A 194 12.75 17.72 0.93
N GLY A 195 13.10 16.45 0.80
CA GLY A 195 14.16 15.81 1.57
C GLY A 195 15.53 15.94 0.88
N ASP A 196 16.58 16.12 1.68
CA ASP A 196 17.93 16.37 1.18
C ASP A 196 18.77 15.10 0.98
N GLY A 197 18.26 13.93 1.36
CA GLY A 197 18.97 12.65 1.18
C GLY A 197 19.02 12.20 -0.29
N PRO A 198 20.05 11.45 -0.72
CA PRO A 198 20.15 10.99 -2.11
C PRO A 198 18.97 10.13 -2.56
N LEU A 199 18.42 9.33 -1.64
CA LEU A 199 17.27 8.47 -1.93
C LEU A 199 15.98 9.32 -2.03
N GLU A 200 15.79 10.25 -1.10
CA GLU A 200 14.66 11.18 -1.14
C GLU A 200 14.68 11.99 -2.45
N GLN A 201 15.84 12.53 -2.83
CA GLN A 201 15.99 13.26 -4.09
C GLN A 201 15.67 12.38 -5.32
N TYR A 202 16.09 11.11 -5.31
CA TYR A 202 15.73 10.18 -6.37
C TYR A 202 14.22 9.97 -6.45
N VAL A 203 13.55 9.81 -5.30
CA VAL A 203 12.08 9.69 -5.23
C VAL A 203 11.39 10.97 -5.67
N HIS A 204 11.88 12.15 -5.28
CA HIS A 204 11.33 13.44 -5.73
C HIS A 204 11.43 13.64 -7.25
N MET A 205 12.49 13.14 -7.88
CA MET A 205 12.54 13.14 -9.35
C MET A 205 11.42 12.28 -9.97
N ILE A 206 11.12 11.12 -9.36
CA ILE A 206 9.99 10.28 -9.79
C ILE A 206 8.66 11.03 -9.56
N GLU A 207 8.45 11.61 -8.38
CA GLU A 207 7.24 12.37 -8.03
C GLU A 207 6.99 13.53 -9.01
N MET A 208 8.03 14.31 -9.34
CA MET A 208 7.93 15.40 -10.33
C MET A 208 7.60 14.88 -11.73
N SER A 209 8.25 13.79 -12.15
CA SER A 209 7.99 13.20 -13.46
C SER A 209 6.58 12.63 -13.56
N ALA A 210 6.17 11.82 -12.59
CA ALA A 210 4.87 11.18 -12.54
C ALA A 210 3.73 12.21 -12.49
N THR A 211 3.82 13.19 -11.59
CA THR A 211 2.81 14.27 -11.48
C THR A 211 2.79 15.15 -12.72
N GLY A 212 3.97 15.51 -13.25
CA GLY A 212 4.06 16.32 -14.46
C GLY A 212 3.41 15.67 -15.68
N ALA A 213 3.61 14.35 -15.84
CA ALA A 213 3.00 13.57 -16.91
C ALA A 213 1.48 13.46 -16.75
N LEU A 214 0.99 13.18 -15.54
CA LEU A 214 -0.44 13.12 -15.25
C LEU A 214 -1.13 14.45 -15.58
N LEU A 215 -0.55 15.58 -15.18
CA LEU A 215 -1.07 16.91 -15.50
C LEU A 215 -0.99 17.24 -17.01
N ALA A 216 -0.04 16.65 -17.74
CA ALA A 216 0.01 16.76 -19.18
C ALA A 216 -1.15 16.00 -19.84
N ASP A 217 -1.44 14.79 -19.39
CA ASP A 217 -2.58 13.99 -19.88
C ASP A 217 -3.91 14.72 -19.65
N PHE A 218 -4.11 15.35 -18.48
CA PHE A 218 -5.32 16.14 -18.21
C PHE A 218 -5.45 17.35 -19.14
N ARG A 219 -4.35 18.08 -19.39
CA ARG A 219 -4.36 19.22 -20.31
C ARG A 219 -4.63 18.79 -21.74
N GLU A 220 -4.07 17.65 -22.17
CA GLU A 220 -4.31 17.10 -23.49
C GLU A 220 -5.78 16.67 -23.66
N ALA A 221 -6.34 16.00 -22.67
CA ALA A 221 -7.76 15.61 -22.67
C ALA A 221 -8.67 16.85 -22.76
N ALA A 222 -8.39 17.89 -21.97
CA ALA A 222 -9.15 19.13 -21.99
C ALA A 222 -9.04 19.84 -23.35
N ALA A 223 -7.83 19.92 -23.94
CA ALA A 223 -7.61 20.52 -25.25
C ALA A 223 -8.33 19.74 -26.38
N ALA A 224 -8.46 18.43 -26.23
CA ALA A 224 -9.21 17.57 -27.16
C ALA A 224 -10.74 17.58 -26.92
N GLY A 225 -11.22 18.35 -25.91
CA GLY A 225 -12.64 18.39 -25.54
C GLY A 225 -13.17 17.06 -24.99
N ARG A 226 -12.30 16.20 -24.44
CA ARG A 226 -12.67 14.92 -23.84
C ARG A 226 -13.19 15.14 -22.44
N ASN A 227 -14.41 14.71 -22.18
CA ASN A 227 -15.01 14.73 -20.86
C ASN A 227 -14.97 13.31 -20.27
N PHE A 228 -14.59 13.19 -19.01
CA PHE A 228 -14.60 11.94 -18.26
C PHE A 228 -14.81 12.24 -16.77
N VAL A 229 -15.27 11.25 -16.03
CA VAL A 229 -15.35 11.31 -14.57
C VAL A 229 -14.06 10.74 -14.01
N LEU A 230 -13.39 11.49 -13.15
CA LEU A 230 -12.16 11.06 -12.48
C LEU A 230 -12.44 10.71 -11.02
N HIS A 231 -12.11 9.50 -10.62
CA HIS A 231 -11.98 9.10 -9.23
C HIS A 231 -10.50 8.85 -8.96
N ALA A 232 -9.95 9.45 -7.91
CA ALA A 232 -8.56 9.21 -7.50
C ALA A 232 -8.52 8.76 -6.04
N ILE A 233 -7.92 7.60 -5.82
CA ILE A 233 -7.67 7.07 -4.48
C ILE A 233 -6.18 7.21 -4.20
N THR A 234 -5.86 7.92 -3.12
CA THR A 234 -4.51 8.19 -2.66
C THR A 234 -4.36 7.78 -1.20
N PRO A 235 -3.15 7.44 -0.73
CA PRO A 235 -2.87 7.40 0.69
C PRO A 235 -3.16 8.75 1.33
N GLU A 236 -3.54 8.75 2.59
CA GLU A 236 -3.70 9.99 3.37
C GLU A 236 -2.40 10.75 3.51
N HIS A 237 -1.32 10.01 3.76
CA HIS A 237 0.04 10.50 3.87
C HIS A 237 0.96 9.68 2.96
N PRO A 238 2.12 10.23 2.54
CA PRO A 238 3.10 9.48 1.78
C PRO A 238 3.44 8.14 2.44
N LEU A 239 3.40 7.08 1.64
CA LEU A 239 3.77 5.75 2.13
C LEU A 239 5.28 5.67 2.35
N PRO A 240 5.75 4.86 3.32
CA PRO A 240 7.17 4.64 3.56
C PRO A 240 7.91 4.22 2.30
N LEU A 241 9.17 4.63 2.16
CA LEU A 241 10.02 4.25 1.04
C LEU A 241 10.39 2.76 1.09
N ASP A 242 10.71 2.17 -0.08
CA ASP A 242 11.07 0.76 -0.20
C ASP A 242 12.20 0.30 0.76
N PRO A 243 13.27 1.06 1.04
CA PRO A 243 14.27 0.67 2.03
C PRO A 243 13.72 0.45 3.44
N GLU A 244 12.71 1.21 3.84
CA GLU A 244 12.04 1.03 5.13
C GLU A 244 11.26 -0.27 5.20
N TYR A 245 10.70 -0.66 4.06
CA TYR A 245 10.04 -1.94 3.90
C TYR A 245 11.02 -3.11 4.00
N PHE A 246 12.19 -3.04 3.35
CA PHE A 246 13.23 -4.07 3.43
C PHE A 246 13.80 -4.28 4.83
N VAL A 247 13.85 -3.23 5.65
CA VAL A 247 14.28 -3.35 7.05
C VAL A 247 13.14 -3.72 8.00
N GLY A 248 11.95 -4.06 7.48
CA GLY A 248 10.81 -4.54 8.25
C GLY A 248 10.10 -3.47 9.08
N ARG A 249 10.25 -2.20 8.72
CA ARG A 249 9.57 -1.09 9.41
C ARG A 249 8.08 -1.04 9.12
N ILE A 250 7.67 -1.46 7.93
CA ILE A 250 6.27 -1.62 7.57
C ILE A 250 6.07 -2.98 6.89
N SER A 251 4.95 -3.63 7.13
CA SER A 251 4.61 -4.91 6.51
C SER A 251 3.65 -4.74 5.33
N THR A 252 3.61 -5.71 4.44
CA THR A 252 2.56 -5.82 3.40
C THR A 252 1.18 -5.77 4.01
N ASP A 253 0.97 -6.43 5.15
CA ASP A 253 -0.30 -6.46 5.86
C ASP A 253 -0.74 -5.07 6.32
N SER A 254 0.19 -4.27 6.87
CA SER A 254 -0.09 -2.88 7.25
C SER A 254 -0.40 -2.02 6.02
N LEU A 255 0.34 -2.18 4.92
CA LEU A 255 0.08 -1.46 3.68
C LEU A 255 -1.31 -1.79 3.13
N MET A 256 -1.69 -3.07 3.08
CA MET A 256 -3.03 -3.48 2.64
C MET A 256 -4.14 -2.92 3.55
N ALA A 257 -3.94 -2.92 4.87
CA ALA A 257 -4.90 -2.34 5.81
C ALA A 257 -5.07 -0.83 5.60
N MET A 258 -3.96 -0.11 5.39
CA MET A 258 -4.00 1.32 5.04
C MET A 258 -4.71 1.55 3.72
N GLY A 259 -4.43 0.73 2.69
CA GLY A 259 -5.08 0.83 1.38
C GLY A 259 -6.59 0.64 1.45
N TYR A 260 -7.04 -0.33 2.22
CA TYR A 260 -8.45 -0.55 2.46
C TYR A 260 -9.10 0.65 3.19
N ARG A 261 -8.49 1.15 4.26
CA ARG A 261 -8.94 2.34 4.99
C ARG A 261 -9.07 3.55 4.07
N ASP A 262 -8.03 3.83 3.28
CA ASP A 262 -7.98 5.01 2.40
C ASP A 262 -9.03 4.92 1.30
N ALA A 263 -9.22 3.75 0.71
CA ALA A 263 -10.28 3.52 -0.27
C ALA A 263 -11.67 3.68 0.34
N ARG A 264 -11.93 3.11 1.53
CA ARG A 264 -13.21 3.26 2.22
C ARG A 264 -13.51 4.70 2.59
N ARG A 265 -12.51 5.47 3.00
CA ARG A 265 -12.64 6.91 3.23
C ARG A 265 -13.06 7.64 1.95
N TYR A 266 -12.37 7.38 0.83
CA TYR A 266 -12.75 7.96 -0.46
C TYR A 266 -14.18 7.58 -0.86
N LEU A 267 -14.52 6.30 -0.83
CA LEU A 267 -15.84 5.78 -1.19
C LEU A 267 -16.97 6.39 -0.34
N SER A 268 -16.73 6.70 0.92
CA SER A 268 -17.73 7.31 1.82
C SER A 268 -18.02 8.78 1.50
N THR A 269 -17.13 9.46 0.76
CA THR A 269 -17.24 10.90 0.47
C THR A 269 -17.32 11.22 -1.02
N MET A 270 -17.11 10.23 -1.90
CA MET A 270 -17.11 10.43 -3.35
C MET A 270 -18.47 10.92 -3.86
N THR A 271 -18.43 11.67 -4.94
CA THR A 271 -19.64 12.10 -5.67
C THR A 271 -19.66 11.50 -7.06
N ALA A 272 -20.82 11.41 -7.68
CA ALA A 272 -20.98 10.90 -9.04
C ALA A 272 -20.25 11.76 -10.11
N SER A 273 -19.94 13.02 -9.79
CA SER A 273 -19.15 13.90 -10.66
C SER A 273 -17.64 13.67 -10.56
N GLY A 274 -17.19 12.86 -9.60
CA GLY A 274 -15.76 12.62 -9.35
C GLY A 274 -15.01 13.84 -8.84
N LEU A 275 -13.72 13.86 -9.11
CA LEU A 275 -12.76 14.91 -8.73
C LEU A 275 -12.41 15.78 -9.95
N ALA A 276 -11.87 16.97 -9.70
CA ALA A 276 -11.27 17.79 -10.74
C ALA A 276 -10.01 17.08 -11.31
N ALA A 277 -9.87 17.10 -12.63
CA ALA A 277 -8.68 16.58 -13.31
C ALA A 277 -7.55 17.64 -13.28
N ASP A 278 -7.01 17.87 -12.08
CA ASP A 278 -5.91 18.82 -11.82
C ASP A 278 -4.98 18.29 -10.71
N ALA A 279 -4.01 19.10 -10.28
CA ALA A 279 -3.01 18.69 -9.30
C ALA A 279 -3.61 18.27 -7.95
N THR A 280 -4.82 18.70 -7.62
CA THR A 280 -5.42 18.42 -6.31
C THR A 280 -5.86 16.98 -6.15
N CYS A 281 -6.10 16.25 -7.27
CA CYS A 281 -6.60 14.87 -7.22
C CYS A 281 -5.60 13.87 -6.63
N THR A 282 -4.30 14.18 -6.64
CA THR A 282 -3.24 13.33 -6.08
C THR A 282 -2.45 13.98 -4.94
N THR A 283 -2.80 15.22 -4.55
CA THR A 283 -2.13 15.91 -3.45
C THR A 283 -2.34 15.17 -2.13
N MET A 284 -1.26 14.93 -1.42
CA MET A 284 -1.24 14.32 -0.09
C MET A 284 -0.85 15.33 0.97
N THR A 285 -1.23 15.06 2.21
CA THR A 285 -0.85 15.86 3.37
C THR A 285 0.40 15.26 4.01
N GLU A 286 1.38 16.11 4.37
CA GLU A 286 2.48 15.65 5.21
C GLU A 286 1.94 15.20 6.57
N PRO A 287 2.40 14.05 7.09
CA PRO A 287 2.00 13.62 8.42
C PRO A 287 2.56 14.57 9.49
N ALA A 288 1.76 14.89 10.50
CA ALA A 288 2.26 15.57 11.67
C ALA A 288 3.38 14.75 12.34
N PRO A 289 4.39 15.38 12.97
CA PRO A 289 5.38 14.66 13.75
C PRO A 289 4.70 13.71 14.75
N GLY A 290 5.02 12.44 14.67
CA GLY A 290 4.29 11.40 15.39
C GLY A 290 5.07 10.09 15.50
N ILE A 291 4.36 9.07 15.91
CA ILE A 291 4.82 7.69 15.98
C ILE A 291 3.84 6.78 15.25
N ARG A 292 4.35 5.76 14.59
CA ARG A 292 3.57 4.64 14.06
C ARG A 292 4.06 3.34 14.68
N TYR A 293 3.14 2.45 15.03
CA TYR A 293 3.46 1.12 15.52
C TYR A 293 2.38 0.12 15.12
N VAL A 294 2.70 -1.18 15.23
CA VAL A 294 1.78 -2.27 14.91
C VAL A 294 1.53 -3.09 16.16
N GLU A 295 0.26 -3.29 16.49
CA GLU A 295 -0.20 -4.20 17.54
C GLU A 295 -0.78 -5.46 16.93
N ASN A 296 -0.29 -6.63 17.39
CA ASN A 296 -0.83 -7.92 17.00
C ASN A 296 -1.39 -8.60 18.25
N LEU A 297 -2.69 -8.62 18.36
CA LEU A 297 -3.46 -9.10 19.49
C LEU A 297 -4.17 -10.40 19.11
N ALA A 298 -4.28 -11.35 20.03
CA ALA A 298 -4.99 -12.59 19.76
C ALA A 298 -5.66 -13.17 21.00
N ALA A 299 -6.74 -13.95 20.76
CA ALA A 299 -7.39 -14.80 21.75
C ALA A 299 -7.82 -16.12 21.09
N ASP A 300 -8.14 -17.11 21.92
CA ASP A 300 -8.91 -18.27 21.50
C ASP A 300 -10.39 -18.01 21.77
N VAL A 301 -11.20 -18.13 20.73
CA VAL A 301 -12.65 -17.93 20.81
C VAL A 301 -13.33 -19.18 20.29
N ALA A 302 -13.98 -19.91 21.15
CA ALA A 302 -14.68 -21.15 20.85
C ALA A 302 -13.79 -22.20 20.15
N GLY A 303 -12.50 -22.28 20.52
CA GLY A 303 -11.53 -23.22 19.95
C GLY A 303 -10.89 -22.78 18.63
N SER A 304 -11.17 -21.56 18.17
CA SER A 304 -10.54 -20.97 16.98
C SER A 304 -9.80 -19.70 17.37
N ARG A 305 -8.64 -19.48 16.75
CA ARG A 305 -7.84 -18.26 16.99
C ARG A 305 -8.50 -17.08 16.33
N LEU A 306 -8.79 -16.04 17.11
CA LEU A 306 -9.12 -14.71 16.64
C LEU A 306 -7.88 -13.82 16.81
N ALA A 307 -7.43 -13.19 15.73
CA ALA A 307 -6.34 -12.23 15.75
C ALA A 307 -6.80 -10.87 15.23
N LEU A 308 -6.41 -9.82 15.92
CA LEU A 308 -6.62 -8.43 15.55
C LEU A 308 -5.26 -7.77 15.34
N SER A 309 -5.00 -7.28 14.14
CA SER A 309 -3.80 -6.53 13.82
C SER A 309 -4.16 -5.07 13.59
N LEU A 310 -3.53 -4.17 14.33
CA LEU A 310 -3.77 -2.72 14.28
C LEU A 310 -2.49 -2.00 13.91
N THR A 311 -2.53 -1.17 12.87
CA THR A 311 -1.50 -0.18 12.55
C THR A 311 -1.99 1.16 13.09
N VAL A 312 -1.30 1.68 14.11
CA VAL A 312 -1.70 2.87 14.86
C VAL A 312 -0.71 3.99 14.57
N GLY A 313 -1.20 5.14 14.16
CA GLY A 313 -0.45 6.38 14.01
C GLY A 313 -0.91 7.40 15.06
N LEU A 314 0.02 7.97 15.81
CA LEU A 314 -0.29 8.95 16.86
C LEU A 314 0.58 10.19 16.68
N PRO A 315 -0.02 11.39 16.57
CA PRO A 315 0.74 12.63 16.59
C PRO A 315 1.43 12.84 17.95
N LEU A 316 2.51 13.59 17.97
CA LEU A 316 3.16 13.99 19.22
C LEU A 316 2.25 14.92 20.03
N PRO A 317 2.34 14.91 21.37
CA PRO A 317 1.62 15.86 22.20
C PRO A 317 1.92 17.31 21.79
N GLY A 318 0.86 18.07 21.50
CA GLY A 318 0.94 19.46 21.03
C GLY A 318 0.99 19.63 19.50
N GLU A 319 1.15 18.55 18.74
CA GLU A 319 1.04 18.61 17.27
C GLU A 319 -0.41 18.55 16.81
N THR A 320 -0.70 19.23 15.72
CA THR A 320 -2.05 19.29 15.11
C THR A 320 -2.24 18.14 14.12
N GLY A 321 -2.35 16.91 14.62
CA GLY A 321 -2.63 15.73 13.82
C GLY A 321 -3.78 14.92 14.42
N THR A 322 -4.45 14.15 13.59
CA THR A 322 -5.45 13.17 14.06
C THR A 322 -4.80 11.79 14.20
N PRO A 323 -5.09 11.06 15.31
CA PRO A 323 -4.68 9.66 15.39
C PRO A 323 -5.23 8.83 14.23
N GLU A 324 -4.40 7.94 13.68
CA GLU A 324 -4.78 7.06 12.58
C GLU A 324 -4.90 5.62 13.06
N LEU A 325 -5.87 4.90 12.52
CA LEU A 325 -6.05 3.48 12.73
C LEU A 325 -6.36 2.79 11.41
N ALA A 326 -5.54 1.81 11.07
CA ALA A 326 -5.85 0.82 10.04
C ALA A 326 -5.66 -0.57 10.64
N GLY A 327 -6.32 -1.59 10.11
CA GLY A 327 -6.16 -2.92 10.67
C GLY A 327 -7.04 -3.96 10.00
N PHE A 328 -6.99 -5.15 10.56
CA PHE A 328 -7.79 -6.28 10.08
C PHE A 328 -7.99 -7.32 11.19
N ILE A 329 -9.01 -8.16 10.98
CA ILE A 329 -9.34 -9.33 11.80
C ILE A 329 -9.05 -10.57 10.97
N ASP A 330 -8.27 -11.52 11.52
CA ASP A 330 -8.14 -12.88 11.05
C ASP A 330 -8.87 -13.80 12.04
N TYR A 331 -9.98 -14.38 11.60
CA TYR A 331 -10.75 -15.32 12.40
C TYR A 331 -11.21 -16.48 11.51
N GLU A 332 -10.66 -17.67 11.73
CA GLU A 332 -10.85 -18.83 10.85
C GLU A 332 -12.33 -19.12 10.52
N PRO A 333 -13.29 -19.06 11.47
CA PRO A 333 -14.70 -19.25 11.15
C PRO A 333 -15.31 -18.23 10.20
N TRP A 334 -14.68 -17.06 10.03
CA TRP A 334 -15.13 -16.01 9.11
C TRP A 334 -14.55 -16.17 7.70
N GLY A 335 -13.54 -17.04 7.52
CA GLY A 335 -12.88 -17.27 6.25
C GLY A 335 -11.85 -16.20 5.91
N PRO A 336 -12.02 -15.41 4.81
CA PRO A 336 -11.04 -14.41 4.42
C PRO A 336 -10.84 -13.31 5.47
N ARG A 337 -9.63 -12.71 5.45
CA ARG A 337 -9.29 -11.56 6.29
C ARG A 337 -10.31 -10.43 6.15
N THR A 338 -10.77 -9.89 7.27
CA THR A 338 -11.73 -8.80 7.32
C THR A 338 -11.01 -7.51 7.71
N PHE A 339 -10.96 -6.54 6.79
CA PHE A 339 -10.31 -5.25 7.04
C PHE A 339 -11.19 -4.27 7.81
N LEU A 340 -10.56 -3.30 8.47
CA LEU A 340 -11.22 -2.27 9.27
C LEU A 340 -11.38 -0.97 8.46
N ALA A 341 -12.57 -0.39 8.51
CA ALA A 341 -12.93 0.90 7.97
C ALA A 341 -13.23 1.89 9.10
N GLY A 342 -13.09 3.20 8.85
CA GLY A 342 -13.47 4.27 9.79
C GLY A 342 -12.76 4.15 11.14
N GLY A 343 -11.48 3.78 11.13
CA GLY A 343 -10.72 3.55 12.35
C GLY A 343 -10.41 4.84 13.11
N HIS A 344 -10.63 4.83 14.42
CA HIS A 344 -10.32 5.94 15.34
C HIS A 344 -9.59 5.41 16.58
N VAL A 345 -8.66 6.23 17.08
CA VAL A 345 -7.96 5.99 18.35
C VAL A 345 -8.30 7.14 19.30
N HIS A 346 -8.72 6.82 20.49
CA HIS A 346 -8.96 7.79 21.55
C HIS A 346 -8.10 7.45 22.76
N ILE A 347 -7.42 8.45 23.29
CA ILE A 347 -6.55 8.30 24.48
C ILE A 347 -7.07 9.24 25.55
N ASP A 348 -7.46 8.67 26.68
CA ASP A 348 -7.95 9.42 27.84
C ASP A 348 -7.26 8.90 29.11
N GLY A 349 -6.26 9.65 29.55
CA GLY A 349 -5.43 9.26 30.69
C GLY A 349 -4.79 7.89 30.49
N PRO A 350 -5.07 6.90 31.37
CA PRO A 350 -4.54 5.55 31.26
C PRO A 350 -5.28 4.66 30.27
N HIS A 351 -6.31 5.17 29.56
CA HIS A 351 -7.14 4.38 28.67
C HIS A 351 -6.80 4.65 27.20
N ILE A 352 -6.64 3.58 26.43
CA ILE A 352 -6.58 3.63 24.97
C ILE A 352 -7.79 2.89 24.42
N ALA A 353 -8.60 3.57 23.65
CA ALA A 353 -9.76 2.99 22.97
C ALA A 353 -9.58 3.04 21.45
N TYR A 354 -9.89 1.93 20.82
CA TYR A 354 -9.93 1.77 19.37
C TYR A 354 -11.38 1.55 18.96
N SER A 355 -11.82 2.23 17.93
CA SER A 355 -13.11 1.97 17.28
C SER A 355 -12.96 1.91 15.78
N ALA A 356 -13.71 1.01 15.15
CA ALA A 356 -13.70 0.83 13.69
C ALA A 356 -14.97 0.07 13.29
N GLN A 357 -15.14 -0.09 11.97
CA GLN A 357 -16.16 -0.97 11.40
C GLN A 357 -15.50 -2.06 10.57
N ALA A 358 -16.08 -3.25 10.57
CA ALA A 358 -15.64 -4.40 9.78
C ALA A 358 -16.79 -4.92 8.93
N LEU A 359 -16.58 -5.14 7.64
CA LEU A 359 -17.61 -5.70 6.76
C LEU A 359 -17.50 -7.23 6.74
N HIS A 360 -18.48 -7.90 7.30
CA HIS A 360 -18.55 -9.37 7.32
C HIS A 360 -19.88 -9.86 6.74
N ASN A 361 -19.82 -10.72 5.71
CA ASN A 361 -21.00 -11.25 5.01
C ASN A 361 -22.02 -10.17 4.60
N GLY A 362 -21.53 -9.00 4.14
CA GLY A 362 -22.39 -7.89 3.72
C GLY A 362 -22.99 -7.08 4.85
N VAL A 363 -22.64 -7.35 6.12
CA VAL A 363 -23.10 -6.61 7.29
C VAL A 363 -21.94 -5.89 7.95
N TRP A 364 -22.13 -4.61 8.27
CA TRP A 364 -21.18 -3.84 9.03
C TRP A 364 -21.25 -4.20 10.51
N LEU A 365 -20.12 -4.57 11.08
CA LEU A 365 -19.92 -4.83 12.49
C LEU A 365 -19.21 -3.65 13.11
N ASP A 366 -19.70 -3.17 14.23
CA ASP A 366 -18.99 -2.17 15.05
C ASP A 366 -17.95 -2.87 15.91
N LEU A 367 -16.70 -2.44 15.78
CA LEU A 367 -15.57 -2.86 16.59
C LEU A 367 -15.30 -1.81 17.66
N SER A 368 -15.24 -2.24 18.92
CA SER A 368 -14.69 -1.47 20.03
C SER A 368 -13.65 -2.31 20.75
N ALA A 369 -12.46 -1.76 20.91
CA ALA A 369 -11.38 -2.41 21.65
C ALA A 369 -10.80 -1.41 22.66
N ARG A 370 -10.56 -1.85 23.90
CA ARG A 370 -10.10 -0.96 24.97
C ARG A 370 -8.97 -1.60 25.75
N ARG A 371 -7.93 -0.81 25.99
CA ARG A 371 -6.85 -1.12 26.92
C ARG A 371 -6.92 -0.17 28.09
N ASP A 372 -6.90 -0.73 29.29
CA ASP A 372 -6.88 0.00 30.55
C ASP A 372 -5.49 -0.18 31.20
N MET A 373 -4.76 0.91 31.35
CA MET A 373 -3.42 0.95 31.96
C MET A 373 -3.51 1.64 33.30
N THR A 374 -4.34 1.11 34.22
CA THR A 374 -4.49 1.66 35.57
C THR A 374 -3.27 1.29 36.42
N ASP A 375 -2.68 2.27 37.07
CA ASP A 375 -1.52 2.10 37.96
C ASP A 375 -2.00 1.54 39.31
N ASP A 376 -2.33 0.26 39.32
CA ASP A 376 -2.61 -0.45 40.57
C ASP A 376 -1.29 -0.80 41.27
N PRO A 377 -1.21 -0.74 42.61
CA PRO A 377 0.02 -1.08 43.32
C PRO A 377 0.34 -2.57 43.18
N GLY A 378 1.21 -2.93 42.23
CA GLY A 378 1.63 -4.31 41.99
C GLY A 378 2.52 -4.47 40.78
N TRP A 379 2.88 -5.72 40.46
CA TRP A 379 3.67 -6.11 39.28
C TRP A 379 2.78 -6.43 38.05
N ASP A 380 1.59 -5.81 37.95
CA ASP A 380 0.58 -6.10 36.93
C ASP A 380 0.60 -5.18 35.71
N ALA A 381 1.45 -4.12 35.72
CA ALA A 381 1.62 -3.23 34.57
C ALA A 381 1.84 -3.96 33.22
N PHE A 382 2.46 -5.16 33.28
CA PHE A 382 2.58 -6.01 32.10
C PHE A 382 1.24 -6.66 31.72
N GLY A 383 0.43 -7.04 32.70
CA GLY A 383 -0.90 -7.60 32.49
C GLY A 383 -1.81 -6.61 31.78
N ASP A 384 -1.85 -5.39 32.28
CA ASP A 384 -2.67 -4.30 31.74
C ASP A 384 -2.22 -3.90 30.33
N ALA A 385 -0.92 -3.75 30.12
CA ALA A 385 -0.36 -3.47 28.80
C ALA A 385 -0.60 -4.61 27.80
N ASN A 386 -0.73 -5.84 28.28
CA ASN A 386 -0.87 -7.05 27.47
C ASN A 386 -2.32 -7.31 27.04
N THR A 387 -3.32 -6.78 27.75
CA THR A 387 -4.73 -7.15 27.57
C THR A 387 -5.53 -6.01 26.92
N VAL A 388 -6.35 -6.36 25.94
CA VAL A 388 -7.28 -5.45 25.24
C VAL A 388 -8.64 -6.12 25.20
N ALA A 389 -9.63 -5.52 25.85
CA ALA A 389 -11.01 -5.97 25.79
C ALA A 389 -11.62 -5.61 24.43
N LEU A 390 -12.00 -6.62 23.64
CA LEU A 390 -12.61 -6.49 22.31
C LEU A 390 -14.12 -6.76 22.41
N THR A 391 -14.88 -5.94 21.70
CA THR A 391 -16.30 -6.17 21.41
C THR A 391 -16.55 -5.97 19.91
N LEU A 392 -17.25 -6.93 19.29
CA LEU A 392 -17.70 -6.89 17.89
C LEU A 392 -19.20 -7.09 17.86
N ARG A 393 -19.96 -6.14 17.32
CA ARG A 393 -21.43 -6.18 17.27
C ARG A 393 -21.98 -5.77 15.91
N GLY A 394 -22.96 -6.52 15.44
CA GLY A 394 -23.71 -6.22 14.21
C GLY A 394 -24.32 -7.48 13.60
N GLY A 395 -25.51 -7.38 13.01
CA GLY A 395 -26.24 -8.53 12.51
C GLY A 395 -26.41 -9.60 13.58
N ASP A 396 -25.99 -10.82 13.29
CA ASP A 396 -26.04 -11.96 14.23
C ASP A 396 -24.74 -12.09 15.07
N VAL A 397 -23.79 -11.16 14.94
CA VAL A 397 -22.52 -11.18 15.67
C VAL A 397 -22.65 -10.35 16.95
N ASP A 398 -22.45 -10.98 18.09
CA ASP A 398 -22.23 -10.34 19.40
C ASP A 398 -21.11 -11.10 20.10
N LEU A 399 -19.88 -10.64 19.88
CA LEU A 399 -18.66 -11.28 20.38
C LEU A 399 -17.94 -10.31 21.30
N SER A 400 -17.61 -10.80 22.51
CA SER A 400 -16.77 -10.06 23.46
C SER A 400 -15.72 -11.01 24.01
N THR A 401 -14.45 -10.57 24.00
CA THR A 401 -13.31 -11.36 24.46
C THR A 401 -12.14 -10.45 24.82
N ASP A 402 -11.25 -10.96 25.66
CA ASP A 402 -9.98 -10.31 25.95
C ASP A 402 -8.90 -10.83 24.98
N LEU A 403 -8.30 -9.91 24.26
CA LEU A 403 -7.17 -10.17 23.37
C LEU A 403 -5.86 -9.91 24.11
N HIS A 404 -4.85 -10.68 23.76
CA HIS A 404 -3.52 -10.57 24.38
C HIS A 404 -2.44 -10.29 23.34
N LEU A 405 -1.54 -9.34 23.68
CA LEU A 405 -0.37 -8.99 22.88
C LEU A 405 0.72 -10.08 22.98
N GLY A 406 0.88 -10.66 24.17
CA GLY A 406 1.95 -11.60 24.49
C GLY A 406 3.34 -10.95 24.55
N ILE A 407 4.29 -11.61 25.21
CA ILE A 407 5.66 -11.09 25.38
C ILE A 407 6.36 -10.83 24.04
N GLY A 408 6.26 -11.78 23.10
CA GLY A 408 6.81 -11.61 21.77
C GLY A 408 6.12 -10.51 20.94
N GLY A 409 4.84 -10.24 21.21
CA GLY A 409 4.09 -9.15 20.61
C GLY A 409 4.58 -7.79 21.07
N LEU A 410 4.78 -7.63 22.38
CA LEU A 410 5.32 -6.40 22.96
C LEU A 410 6.72 -6.08 22.42
N ALA A 411 7.60 -7.08 22.34
CA ALA A 411 8.93 -6.88 21.76
C ALA A 411 8.86 -6.43 20.29
N ARG A 412 7.98 -7.02 19.48
CA ARG A 412 7.77 -6.60 18.10
C ARG A 412 7.16 -5.20 17.98
N LEU A 413 6.20 -4.85 18.83
CA LEU A 413 5.61 -3.52 18.88
C LEU A 413 6.68 -2.45 19.12
N VAL A 414 7.53 -2.65 20.14
CA VAL A 414 8.61 -1.72 20.46
C VAL A 414 9.66 -1.65 19.36
N ALA A 415 10.08 -2.80 18.83
CA ALA A 415 11.09 -2.83 17.77
C ALA A 415 10.57 -2.25 16.44
N GLY A 416 9.27 -2.36 16.20
CA GLY A 416 8.60 -1.85 14.99
C GLY A 416 8.08 -0.41 15.13
N ALA A 417 8.28 0.24 16.27
CA ALA A 417 7.87 1.64 16.44
C ALA A 417 8.71 2.59 15.59
N GLU A 418 8.05 3.48 14.86
CA GLU A 418 8.67 4.39 13.90
C GLU A 418 8.28 5.83 14.14
N PRO A 419 9.21 6.78 13.95
CA PRO A 419 8.86 8.18 13.82
C PRO A 419 8.13 8.42 12.50
N VAL A 420 7.12 9.28 12.53
CA VAL A 420 6.38 9.77 11.37
C VAL A 420 6.53 11.29 11.34
N GLY A 421 6.69 11.88 10.16
CA GLY A 421 6.89 13.33 10.01
C GLY A 421 8.20 13.86 10.60
N SER A 422 9.13 12.98 10.99
CA SER A 422 10.47 13.33 11.46
C SER A 422 11.47 12.21 11.16
N HIS A 423 12.73 12.55 10.92
CA HIS A 423 13.74 11.62 10.45
C HIS A 423 14.94 11.51 11.38
N GLY A 424 15.64 10.37 11.35
CA GLY A 424 16.91 10.13 12.02
C GLY A 424 16.85 9.30 13.30
N LEU A 425 18.03 8.93 13.80
CA LEU A 425 18.18 8.02 14.95
C LEU A 425 17.60 8.57 16.25
N ILE A 426 17.70 9.88 16.47
CA ILE A 426 17.18 10.54 17.67
C ILE A 426 15.65 10.50 17.67
N ALA A 427 15.03 10.81 16.52
CA ALA A 427 13.57 10.74 16.37
C ALA A 427 13.06 9.31 16.60
N ARG A 428 13.78 8.30 16.10
CA ARG A 428 13.43 6.90 16.34
C ARG A 428 13.53 6.50 17.80
N ALA A 429 14.59 6.89 18.49
CA ALA A 429 14.75 6.61 19.93
C ALA A 429 13.62 7.27 20.74
N ASP A 430 13.23 8.48 20.40
CA ASP A 430 12.11 9.18 21.02
C ASP A 430 10.77 8.51 20.73
N ALA A 431 10.55 8.04 19.50
CA ALA A 431 9.36 7.26 19.11
C ALA A 431 9.24 5.99 19.98
N ILE A 432 10.32 5.21 20.09
CA ILE A 432 10.35 4.00 20.93
C ILE A 432 10.03 4.33 22.38
N ARG A 433 10.67 5.36 22.93
CA ARG A 433 10.42 5.80 24.31
C ARG A 433 8.94 6.17 24.51
N ARG A 434 8.33 6.88 23.57
CA ARG A 434 6.92 7.29 23.64
C ARG A 434 5.97 6.11 23.56
N VAL A 435 6.21 5.14 22.66
CA VAL A 435 5.43 3.90 22.59
C VAL A 435 5.50 3.16 23.93
N LEU A 436 6.69 3.01 24.51
CA LEU A 436 6.86 2.37 25.81
C LEU A 436 6.06 3.11 26.91
N THR A 437 6.16 4.42 26.94
CA THR A 437 5.41 5.23 27.92
C THR A 437 3.90 5.12 27.73
N GLN A 438 3.46 4.98 26.48
CA GLN A 438 2.04 4.95 26.14
C GLN A 438 1.42 3.57 26.29
N VAL A 439 2.17 2.49 25.99
CA VAL A 439 1.68 1.10 26.02
C VAL A 439 1.92 0.45 27.38
N LEU A 440 3.01 0.83 28.08
CA LEU A 440 3.38 0.23 29.38
C LEU A 440 2.98 1.09 30.60
N GLY A 441 2.38 2.25 30.34
CA GLY A 441 2.17 3.22 31.40
C GLY A 441 3.46 3.98 31.75
N ARG A 442 3.39 4.91 32.68
CA ARG A 442 4.58 5.61 33.19
C ARG A 442 5.41 4.61 34.00
N ALA A 443 6.55 4.17 33.42
CA ALA A 443 7.59 3.56 34.23
C ALA A 443 8.23 4.60 35.15
#